data_950cd71aa706449d271ef34cbb5fa9fe
#
_entry.id   950cd71aa706449d271ef34cbb5fa9fe
#
_cell.length_a   1.000
_cell.length_b   1.000
_cell.length_c   1.000
_cell.angle_alpha   90.00
_cell.angle_beta   90.00
_cell.angle_gamma   90.00
#
_symmetry.space_group_name_H-M   'P 1'
#
loop_
_entity.id
_entity.type
_entity.pdbx_description
1 polymer ?
#
loop_
_entity_poly.entity_id
_entity_poly.type
_entity_poly.pdbx_seq_one_letter_code
_entity_poly.pdbx_strand_id
1 'polypeptide(L)'
;MEAVCTLREILKGYGSRAPKALGPLSLDIFPGELIGVRGENGAGKSTLLSILAGVLKPDAGEVWTAPELQGRVGYAPQEPALYETLSGLDNLRFWGRVHGLPKKPCEARCRWLLREMNLEEKAKAPAGAYSGGMKRRLHLATALMGTPKLLLLDEPTAGADEASAQLMLSMVKQLGEQGCSVVLVSHRRGELEQVCTRFLTLSGGRAAEEERP
;
A
#
# COMPACT_ATOMS: atom_id res chain seq x y z
N MET A 1 -21.47 3.65 -10.10
CA MET A 1 -20.07 4.16 -9.96
C MET A 1 -19.19 3.13 -10.64
N GLU A 2 -18.27 3.54 -11.52
CA GLU A 2 -17.37 2.61 -12.20
C GLU A 2 -16.18 2.26 -11.30
N ALA A 3 -15.70 1.01 -11.40
CA ALA A 3 -14.53 0.57 -10.64
C ALA A 3 -13.27 1.27 -11.18
N VAL A 4 -12.31 1.58 -10.29
CA VAL A 4 -11.00 2.11 -10.69
C VAL A 4 -10.01 0.98 -11.00
N CYS A 5 -10.23 -0.20 -10.43
CA CYS A 5 -9.46 -1.41 -10.73
C CYS A 5 -10.36 -2.63 -10.63
N THR A 6 -10.19 -3.56 -11.56
CA THR A 6 -10.99 -4.79 -11.65
C THR A 6 -10.06 -5.98 -11.87
N LEU A 7 -10.21 -6.97 -11.04
CA LEU A 7 -9.60 -8.29 -11.20
C LEU A 7 -10.67 -9.29 -11.63
N ARG A 8 -10.38 -10.14 -12.63
CA ARG A 8 -11.29 -11.21 -13.08
C ARG A 8 -10.54 -12.52 -13.13
N GLU A 9 -11.01 -13.50 -12.35
CA GLU A 9 -10.50 -14.90 -12.32
C GLU A 9 -8.97 -14.99 -12.20
N ILE A 10 -8.38 -14.10 -11.39
CA ILE A 10 -6.93 -14.05 -11.21
C ILE A 10 -6.41 -15.34 -10.58
N LEU A 11 -5.40 -15.92 -11.22
CA LEU A 11 -4.66 -17.07 -10.72
C LEU A 11 -3.17 -16.73 -10.62
N LYS A 12 -2.51 -17.15 -9.52
CA LYS A 12 -1.06 -17.06 -9.36
C LYS A 12 -0.50 -18.24 -8.58
N GLY A 13 0.56 -18.86 -9.10
CA GLY A 13 1.35 -19.89 -8.43
C GLY A 13 2.84 -19.55 -8.46
N TYR A 14 3.63 -20.16 -7.58
CA TYR A 14 5.09 -20.00 -7.50
C TYR A 14 5.79 -21.35 -7.77
N GLY A 15 5.54 -21.92 -8.94
CA GLY A 15 6.15 -23.18 -9.39
C GLY A 15 5.11 -24.22 -9.85
N SER A 16 5.54 -25.14 -10.68
CA SER A 16 4.66 -26.11 -11.36
C SER A 16 4.02 -27.17 -10.44
N ARG A 17 4.56 -27.37 -9.23
CA ARG A 17 4.07 -28.35 -8.24
C ARG A 17 3.60 -27.74 -6.94
N ALA A 18 3.78 -26.42 -6.75
CA ALA A 18 3.33 -25.73 -5.55
C ALA A 18 1.82 -25.46 -5.61
N PRO A 19 1.12 -25.43 -4.46
CA PRO A 19 -0.26 -24.93 -4.42
C PRO A 19 -0.32 -23.51 -4.97
N LYS A 20 -1.47 -23.15 -5.58
CA LYS A 20 -1.66 -21.80 -6.07
C LYS A 20 -1.66 -20.83 -4.89
N ALA A 21 -0.85 -19.79 -4.99
CA ALA A 21 -0.76 -18.74 -3.95
C ALA A 21 -1.99 -17.82 -3.98
N LEU A 22 -2.65 -17.68 -5.15
CA LEU A 22 -3.86 -16.87 -5.32
C LEU A 22 -4.74 -17.46 -6.41
N GLY A 23 -6.05 -17.48 -6.16
CA GLY A 23 -7.11 -17.66 -7.14
C GLY A 23 -7.80 -19.00 -7.24
N PRO A 24 -8.87 -19.03 -8.06
CA PRO A 24 -9.41 -17.90 -8.81
C PRO A 24 -9.97 -16.82 -7.90
N LEU A 25 -9.65 -15.57 -8.21
CA LEU A 25 -10.11 -14.42 -7.43
C LEU A 25 -10.59 -13.30 -8.37
N SER A 26 -11.79 -12.79 -8.10
CA SER A 26 -12.34 -11.60 -8.77
C SER A 26 -12.60 -10.53 -7.72
N LEU A 27 -12.28 -9.26 -8.03
CA LEU A 27 -12.41 -8.14 -7.13
C LEU A 27 -12.61 -6.85 -7.92
N ASP A 28 -13.59 -6.04 -7.52
CA ASP A 28 -13.74 -4.66 -7.98
C ASP A 28 -13.35 -3.70 -6.87
N ILE A 29 -12.58 -2.67 -7.21
CA ILE A 29 -12.19 -1.58 -6.31
C ILE A 29 -12.82 -0.31 -6.84
N PHE A 30 -13.58 0.39 -6.01
CA PHE A 30 -14.27 1.63 -6.36
C PHE A 30 -13.53 2.86 -5.84
N PRO A 31 -13.73 4.05 -6.44
CA PRO A 31 -13.11 5.30 -5.98
C PRO A 31 -13.37 5.58 -4.49
N GLY A 32 -12.32 5.86 -3.73
CA GLY A 32 -12.40 6.19 -2.30
C GLY A 32 -12.72 5.01 -1.38
N GLU A 33 -12.77 3.78 -1.91
CA GLU A 33 -13.04 2.58 -1.11
C GLU A 33 -11.81 2.17 -0.30
N LEU A 34 -12.00 1.87 0.99
CA LEU A 34 -10.96 1.38 1.88
C LEU A 34 -11.23 -0.10 2.19
N ILE A 35 -10.44 -0.98 1.58
CA ILE A 35 -10.60 -2.44 1.66
C ILE A 35 -9.54 -3.01 2.60
N GLY A 36 -9.99 -3.66 3.67
CA GLY A 36 -9.15 -4.46 4.56
C GLY A 36 -9.03 -5.89 4.07
N VAL A 37 -7.83 -6.39 3.86
CA VAL A 37 -7.60 -7.79 3.46
C VAL A 37 -7.15 -8.61 4.66
N ARG A 38 -7.95 -9.61 5.01
CA ARG A 38 -7.74 -10.55 6.11
C ARG A 38 -7.30 -11.92 5.58
N GLY A 39 -6.74 -12.74 6.44
CA GLY A 39 -6.39 -14.13 6.15
C GLY A 39 -5.10 -14.56 6.83
N GLU A 40 -4.89 -15.85 6.93
CA GLU A 40 -3.70 -16.45 7.53
C GLU A 40 -2.41 -16.12 6.75
N ASN A 41 -1.26 -16.43 7.34
CA ASN A 41 0.02 -16.35 6.64
C ASN A 41 0.01 -17.33 5.45
N GLY A 42 0.49 -16.87 4.30
CA GLY A 42 0.44 -17.66 3.07
C GLY A 42 -0.92 -17.67 2.35
N ALA A 43 -1.95 -16.97 2.83
CA ALA A 43 -3.27 -16.92 2.18
C ALA A 43 -3.30 -16.16 0.84
N GLY A 44 -2.18 -15.54 0.42
CA GLY A 44 -2.09 -14.85 -0.87
C GLY A 44 -2.21 -13.33 -0.80
N LYS A 45 -2.28 -12.73 0.40
CA LYS A 45 -2.50 -11.27 0.58
C LYS A 45 -1.44 -10.41 -0.12
N SER A 46 -0.14 -10.68 0.14
CA SER A 46 0.97 -9.95 -0.51
C SER A 46 1.03 -10.22 -2.03
N THR A 47 0.62 -11.42 -2.47
CA THR A 47 0.50 -11.76 -3.89
C THR A 47 -0.59 -10.91 -4.55
N LEU A 48 -1.75 -10.76 -3.91
CA LEU A 48 -2.84 -9.88 -4.37
C LEU A 48 -2.35 -8.44 -4.51
N LEU A 49 -1.72 -7.88 -3.46
CA LEU A 49 -1.19 -6.52 -3.51
C LEU A 49 -0.14 -6.33 -4.60
N SER A 50 0.77 -7.30 -4.78
CA SER A 50 1.80 -7.24 -5.83
C SER A 50 1.20 -7.28 -7.25
N ILE A 51 0.10 -8.00 -7.45
CA ILE A 51 -0.62 -8.02 -8.73
C ILE A 51 -1.33 -6.68 -8.95
N LEU A 52 -2.02 -6.15 -7.95
CA LEU A 52 -2.66 -4.83 -8.01
C LEU A 52 -1.66 -3.70 -8.27
N ALA A 53 -0.44 -3.81 -7.71
CA ALA A 53 0.66 -2.87 -7.95
C ALA A 53 1.29 -2.98 -9.35
N GLY A 54 0.94 -4.01 -10.13
CA GLY A 54 1.57 -4.29 -11.41
C GLY A 54 3.02 -4.82 -11.32
N VAL A 55 3.48 -5.14 -10.11
CA VAL A 55 4.82 -5.69 -9.85
C VAL A 55 4.86 -7.19 -10.23
N LEU A 56 3.75 -7.88 -10.06
CA LEU A 56 3.62 -9.30 -10.37
C LEU A 56 2.52 -9.52 -11.42
N LYS A 57 2.84 -10.26 -12.48
CA LYS A 57 1.82 -10.68 -13.46
C LYS A 57 1.10 -11.92 -12.97
N PRO A 58 -0.24 -12.00 -13.08
CA PRO A 58 -0.98 -13.24 -12.86
C PRO A 58 -0.63 -14.28 -13.91
N ASP A 59 -0.84 -15.57 -13.60
CA ASP A 59 -0.65 -16.68 -14.54
C ASP A 59 -1.89 -16.88 -15.42
N ALA A 60 -3.07 -16.46 -14.94
CA ALA A 60 -4.32 -16.43 -15.70
C ALA A 60 -5.26 -15.36 -15.11
N GLY A 61 -6.31 -15.01 -15.85
CA GLY A 61 -7.23 -13.94 -15.53
C GLY A 61 -6.78 -12.59 -16.06
N GLU A 62 -7.58 -11.56 -15.80
CA GLU A 62 -7.36 -10.23 -16.34
C GLU A 62 -7.36 -9.18 -15.22
N VAL A 63 -6.47 -8.20 -15.35
CA VAL A 63 -6.40 -7.02 -14.51
C VAL A 63 -6.69 -5.81 -15.37
N TRP A 64 -7.76 -5.10 -15.07
CA TRP A 64 -8.08 -3.84 -15.70
C TRP A 64 -7.90 -2.70 -14.69
N THR A 65 -7.35 -1.59 -15.15
CA THR A 65 -7.18 -0.37 -14.35
C THR A 65 -7.66 0.83 -15.14
N ALA A 66 -8.39 1.72 -14.49
CA ALA A 66 -8.84 2.96 -15.09
C ALA A 66 -7.65 3.82 -15.54
N PRO A 67 -7.75 4.58 -16.65
CA PRO A 67 -6.66 5.41 -17.17
C PRO A 67 -6.10 6.39 -16.13
N GLU A 68 -6.91 6.90 -15.22
CA GLU A 68 -6.51 7.80 -14.14
C GLU A 68 -5.59 7.15 -13.08
N LEU A 69 -5.50 5.83 -13.03
CA LEU A 69 -4.54 5.11 -12.17
C LEU A 69 -3.14 5.00 -12.78
N GLN A 70 -2.96 5.32 -14.05
CA GLN A 70 -1.66 5.21 -14.71
C GLN A 70 -0.62 6.11 -14.01
N GLY A 71 0.44 5.49 -13.46
CA GLY A 71 1.46 6.19 -12.66
C GLY A 71 0.98 6.71 -11.31
N ARG A 72 -0.24 6.37 -10.88
CA ARG A 72 -0.87 6.84 -9.64
C ARG A 72 -1.27 5.71 -8.69
N VAL A 73 -0.55 4.60 -8.76
CA VAL A 73 -0.61 3.53 -7.77
C VAL A 73 0.56 3.70 -6.80
N GLY A 74 0.27 3.82 -5.51
CA GLY A 74 1.26 3.79 -4.43
C GLY A 74 1.32 2.38 -3.85
N TYR A 75 2.51 1.86 -3.62
CA TYR A 75 2.68 0.54 -3.01
C TYR A 75 3.75 0.57 -1.92
N ALA A 76 3.38 0.14 -0.73
CA ALA A 76 4.28 -0.09 0.39
C ALA A 76 4.25 -1.60 0.72
N PRO A 77 5.23 -2.38 0.25
CA PRO A 77 5.36 -3.79 0.60
C PRO A 77 5.70 -3.98 2.08
N GLN A 78 5.57 -5.22 2.57
CA GLN A 78 5.80 -5.56 3.97
C GLN A 78 7.20 -5.17 4.45
N GLU A 79 8.23 -5.38 3.64
CA GLU A 79 9.59 -4.92 3.93
C GLU A 79 9.78 -3.47 3.42
N PRO A 80 10.26 -2.55 4.29
CA PRO A 80 10.48 -1.18 3.88
C PRO A 80 11.50 -1.06 2.74
N ALA A 81 11.04 -0.61 1.58
CA ALA A 81 11.89 -0.36 0.40
C ALA A 81 12.58 1.01 0.54
N LEU A 82 13.50 1.13 1.51
CA LEU A 82 14.26 2.34 1.80
C LEU A 82 15.75 2.16 1.48
N TYR A 83 16.35 3.20 0.94
CA TYR A 83 17.79 3.30 0.79
C TYR A 83 18.38 3.78 2.14
N GLU A 84 18.88 2.86 2.94
CA GLU A 84 19.33 3.15 4.32
C GLU A 84 20.50 4.14 4.40
N THR A 85 21.33 4.20 3.38
CA THR A 85 22.45 5.14 3.27
C THR A 85 22.03 6.55 2.89
N LEU A 86 20.84 6.71 2.31
CA LEU A 86 20.28 8.02 1.96
C LEU A 86 19.52 8.62 3.16
N SER A 87 19.48 9.94 3.20
CA SER A 87 18.63 10.64 4.18
C SER A 87 17.14 10.37 3.92
N GLY A 88 16.29 10.61 4.94
CA GLY A 88 14.83 10.53 4.77
C GLY A 88 14.35 11.44 3.63
N LEU A 89 14.89 12.67 3.55
CA LEU A 89 14.58 13.61 2.48
C LEU A 89 15.04 13.08 1.11
N ASP A 90 16.21 12.47 1.01
CA ASP A 90 16.72 11.99 -0.28
C ASP A 90 16.00 10.71 -0.73
N ASN A 91 15.52 9.87 0.18
CA ASN A 91 14.59 8.79 -0.13
C ASN A 91 13.32 9.34 -0.80
N LEU A 92 12.71 10.37 -0.25
CA LEU A 92 11.52 11.00 -0.84
C LEU A 92 11.82 11.65 -2.19
N ARG A 93 12.94 12.36 -2.32
CA ARG A 93 13.40 12.96 -3.59
C ARG A 93 13.61 11.91 -4.68
N PHE A 94 14.18 10.77 -4.32
CA PHE A 94 14.37 9.65 -5.24
C PHE A 94 13.02 9.20 -5.81
N TRP A 95 12.05 8.90 -4.95
CA TRP A 95 10.73 8.46 -5.39
C TRP A 95 9.96 9.57 -6.13
N GLY A 96 10.12 10.82 -5.74
CA GLY A 96 9.56 11.95 -6.47
C GLY A 96 10.05 12.02 -7.93
N ARG A 97 11.34 11.74 -8.16
CA ARG A 97 11.92 11.66 -9.51
C ARG A 97 11.40 10.45 -10.29
N VAL A 98 11.28 9.28 -9.63
CA VAL A 98 10.71 8.08 -10.25
C VAL A 98 9.29 8.36 -10.76
N HIS A 99 8.50 9.12 -10.00
CA HIS A 99 7.15 9.56 -10.41
C HIS A 99 7.18 10.78 -11.38
N GLY A 100 8.32 11.22 -11.84
CA GLY A 100 8.44 12.33 -12.80
C GLY A 100 8.06 13.69 -12.23
N LEU A 101 8.05 13.88 -10.90
CA LEU A 101 7.71 15.17 -10.30
C LEU A 101 8.76 16.24 -10.64
N PRO A 102 8.35 17.41 -11.14
CA PRO A 102 9.26 18.54 -11.35
C PRO A 102 9.88 18.98 -10.01
N LYS A 103 11.07 19.58 -10.05
CA LYS A 103 11.87 19.89 -8.84
C LYS A 103 11.09 20.64 -7.76
N LYS A 104 10.39 21.74 -8.11
CA LYS A 104 9.66 22.56 -7.13
C LYS A 104 8.48 21.81 -6.49
N PRO A 105 7.56 21.15 -7.25
CA PRO A 105 6.53 20.30 -6.68
C PRO A 105 7.09 19.14 -5.84
N CYS A 106 8.17 18.49 -6.29
CA CYS A 106 8.82 17.43 -5.54
C CYS A 106 9.30 17.90 -4.16
N GLU A 107 10.03 19.03 -4.09
CA GLU A 107 10.51 19.59 -2.83
C GLU A 107 9.34 19.99 -1.89
N ALA A 108 8.28 20.56 -2.45
CA ALA A 108 7.07 20.89 -1.65
C ALA A 108 6.42 19.61 -1.10
N ARG A 109 6.29 18.58 -1.91
CA ARG A 109 5.74 17.29 -1.51
C ARG A 109 6.60 16.60 -0.44
N CYS A 110 7.93 16.62 -0.60
CA CYS A 110 8.85 16.07 0.39
C CYS A 110 8.67 16.74 1.76
N ARG A 111 8.65 18.10 1.80
CA ARG A 111 8.44 18.84 3.05
C ARG A 111 7.10 18.52 3.70
N TRP A 112 6.04 18.46 2.91
CA TRP A 112 4.71 18.12 3.40
C TRP A 112 4.69 16.72 4.02
N LEU A 113 5.20 15.70 3.30
CA LEU A 113 5.23 14.31 3.80
C LEU A 113 6.10 14.14 5.05
N LEU A 114 7.26 14.81 5.12
CA LEU A 114 8.10 14.77 6.32
C LEU A 114 7.35 15.33 7.53
N ARG A 115 6.61 16.42 7.35
CA ARG A 115 5.81 17.03 8.41
C ARG A 115 4.67 16.12 8.84
N GLU A 116 3.84 15.64 7.89
CA GLU A 116 2.71 14.77 8.20
C GLU A 116 3.15 13.46 8.88
N MET A 117 4.36 13.00 8.59
CA MET A 117 4.93 11.78 9.19
C MET A 117 5.78 12.04 10.44
N ASN A 118 5.82 13.28 10.95
CA ASN A 118 6.66 13.69 12.10
C ASN A 118 8.12 13.26 11.93
N LEU A 119 8.73 13.57 10.76
CA LEU A 119 10.10 13.21 10.40
C LEU A 119 10.98 14.44 10.07
N GLU A 120 10.47 15.67 10.26
CA GLU A 120 11.17 16.91 9.86
C GLU A 120 12.54 17.05 10.55
N GLU A 121 12.59 16.81 11.86
CA GLU A 121 13.83 16.95 12.63
C GLU A 121 14.93 15.98 12.20
N LYS A 122 14.53 14.82 11.67
CA LYS A 122 15.44 13.76 11.20
C LYS A 122 15.57 13.71 9.68
N ALA A 123 14.97 14.66 8.96
CA ALA A 123 14.90 14.65 7.49
C ALA A 123 16.26 14.46 6.81
N LYS A 124 17.34 15.01 7.38
CA LYS A 124 18.71 14.95 6.84
C LYS A 124 19.55 13.78 7.39
N ALA A 125 19.05 13.05 8.38
CA ALA A 125 19.74 11.88 8.91
C ALA A 125 19.56 10.67 7.96
N PRO A 126 20.55 9.77 7.85
CA PRO A 126 20.42 8.54 7.09
C PRO A 126 19.24 7.70 7.59
N ALA A 127 18.44 7.14 6.67
CA ALA A 127 17.29 6.32 7.02
C ALA A 127 17.67 5.05 7.81
N GLY A 128 18.91 4.56 7.66
CA GLY A 128 19.46 3.47 8.47
C GLY A 128 19.48 3.77 9.97
N ALA A 129 19.63 5.06 10.35
CA ALA A 129 19.63 5.51 11.75
C ALA A 129 18.23 5.75 12.34
N TYR A 130 17.15 5.54 11.56
CA TYR A 130 15.78 5.71 12.00
C TYR A 130 15.34 4.54 12.89
N SER A 131 14.47 4.82 13.88
CA SER A 131 13.76 3.75 14.60
C SER A 131 12.83 2.96 13.67
N GLY A 132 12.39 1.78 14.09
CA GLY A 132 11.45 0.97 13.32
C GLY A 132 10.19 1.73 12.91
N GLY A 133 9.56 2.45 13.85
CA GLY A 133 8.41 3.29 13.58
C GLY A 133 8.72 4.45 12.61
N MET A 134 9.88 5.09 12.73
CA MET A 134 10.32 6.12 11.78
C MET A 134 10.54 5.55 10.37
N LYS A 135 11.15 4.35 10.26
CA LYS A 135 11.32 3.66 8.96
C LYS A 135 9.96 3.35 8.33
N ARG A 136 9.00 2.85 9.10
CA ARG A 136 7.64 2.57 8.61
C ARG A 136 6.93 3.85 8.14
N ARG A 137 7.01 4.93 8.90
CA ARG A 137 6.44 6.24 8.52
C ARG A 137 7.09 6.80 7.24
N LEU A 138 8.42 6.70 7.13
CA LEU A 138 9.12 7.11 5.91
C LEU A 138 8.72 6.23 4.72
N HIS A 139 8.58 4.91 4.92
CA HIS A 139 8.17 3.98 3.87
C HIS A 139 6.75 4.30 3.35
N LEU A 140 5.80 4.56 4.24
CA LEU A 140 4.48 5.05 3.82
C LEU A 140 4.60 6.37 3.03
N ALA A 141 5.43 7.31 3.50
CA ALA A 141 5.66 8.57 2.81
C ALA A 141 6.21 8.37 1.39
N THR A 142 7.09 7.39 1.17
CA THR A 142 7.60 7.09 -0.20
C THR A 142 6.49 6.61 -1.13
N ALA A 143 5.57 5.77 -0.67
CA ALA A 143 4.42 5.32 -1.44
C ALA A 143 3.44 6.47 -1.79
N LEU A 144 3.45 7.53 -0.99
CA LEU A 144 2.59 8.70 -1.19
C LEU A 144 3.21 9.77 -2.11
N MET A 145 4.47 9.63 -2.54
CA MET A 145 5.14 10.65 -3.36
C MET A 145 4.42 10.93 -4.68
N GLY A 146 3.89 9.89 -5.34
CA GLY A 146 3.18 9.99 -6.62
C GLY A 146 1.74 10.50 -6.54
N THR A 147 1.28 11.00 -5.37
CA THR A 147 -0.13 11.36 -5.15
C THR A 147 -1.10 10.27 -5.64
N PRO A 148 -1.04 9.07 -5.02
CA PRO A 148 -1.77 7.91 -5.52
C PRO A 148 -3.28 8.12 -5.52
N LYS A 149 -3.95 7.48 -6.48
CA LYS A 149 -5.40 7.26 -6.52
C LYS A 149 -5.77 5.87 -6.01
N LEU A 150 -4.81 4.94 -6.04
CA LEU A 150 -4.88 3.63 -5.40
C LEU A 150 -3.64 3.45 -4.55
N LEU A 151 -3.82 3.19 -3.26
CA LEU A 151 -2.75 2.96 -2.30
C LEU A 151 -2.83 1.52 -1.78
N LEU A 152 -1.75 0.79 -1.90
CA LEU A 152 -1.62 -0.62 -1.54
C LEU A 152 -0.63 -0.75 -0.38
N LEU A 153 -1.09 -1.26 0.75
CA LEU A 153 -0.33 -1.29 1.99
C LEU A 153 -0.27 -2.71 2.55
N ASP A 154 0.92 -3.27 2.62
CA ASP A 154 1.17 -4.60 3.18
C ASP A 154 1.81 -4.48 4.57
N GLU A 155 1.00 -4.63 5.61
CA GLU A 155 1.40 -4.51 7.02
C GLU A 155 2.18 -3.22 7.35
N PRO A 156 1.69 -2.04 7.00
CA PRO A 156 2.45 -0.79 7.11
C PRO A 156 2.86 -0.46 8.56
N THR A 157 2.12 -0.96 9.55
CA THR A 157 2.31 -0.69 10.98
C THR A 157 3.10 -1.78 11.70
N ALA A 158 3.51 -2.86 11.00
CA ALA A 158 4.23 -3.96 11.62
C ALA A 158 5.54 -3.50 12.29
N GLY A 159 5.69 -3.80 13.59
CA GLY A 159 6.87 -3.38 14.37
C GLY A 159 6.94 -1.88 14.70
N ALA A 160 5.92 -1.10 14.37
CA ALA A 160 5.80 0.29 14.81
C ALA A 160 5.23 0.37 16.23
N ASP A 161 5.64 1.41 16.96
CA ASP A 161 4.98 1.81 18.21
C ASP A 161 3.55 2.30 17.94
N GLU A 162 2.72 2.34 19.00
CA GLU A 162 1.31 2.69 18.87
C GLU A 162 1.09 4.09 18.29
N ALA A 163 1.90 5.07 18.70
CA ALA A 163 1.78 6.44 18.19
C ALA A 163 2.09 6.53 16.70
N SER A 164 3.12 5.80 16.24
CA SER A 164 3.45 5.69 14.81
C SER A 164 2.35 4.98 14.02
N ALA A 165 1.77 3.91 14.57
CA ALA A 165 0.68 3.18 13.93
C ALA A 165 -0.56 4.07 13.77
N GLN A 166 -1.00 4.75 14.82
CA GLN A 166 -2.16 5.65 14.80
C GLN A 166 -1.96 6.81 13.82
N LEU A 167 -0.75 7.39 13.76
CA LEU A 167 -0.44 8.44 12.78
C LEU A 167 -0.62 7.95 11.35
N MET A 168 -0.09 6.75 11.04
CA MET A 168 -0.18 6.17 9.70
C MET A 168 -1.64 5.82 9.33
N LEU A 169 -2.40 5.23 10.25
CA LEU A 169 -3.80 4.89 10.02
C LEU A 169 -4.68 6.13 9.83
N SER A 170 -4.43 7.19 10.59
CA SER A 170 -5.11 8.48 10.43
C SER A 170 -4.84 9.09 9.04
N MET A 171 -3.60 9.03 8.56
CA MET A 171 -3.24 9.46 7.20
C MET A 171 -3.99 8.64 6.14
N VAL A 172 -4.04 7.32 6.29
CA VAL A 172 -4.76 6.44 5.36
C VAL A 172 -6.24 6.80 5.29
N LYS A 173 -6.88 7.03 6.45
CA LYS A 173 -8.28 7.44 6.52
C LYS A 173 -8.53 8.77 5.81
N GLN A 174 -7.70 9.78 6.07
CA GLN A 174 -7.79 11.07 5.40
C GLN A 174 -7.64 10.97 3.87
N LEU A 175 -6.76 10.09 3.39
CA LEU A 175 -6.60 9.86 1.95
C LEU A 175 -7.86 9.24 1.34
N GLY A 176 -8.51 8.31 2.04
CA GLY A 176 -9.80 7.74 1.64
C GLY A 176 -10.89 8.81 1.52
N GLU A 177 -11.00 9.69 2.51
CA GLU A 177 -11.94 10.83 2.51
C GLU A 177 -11.66 11.81 1.34
N GLN A 178 -10.42 11.88 0.86
CA GLN A 178 -10.02 12.65 -0.32
C GLN A 178 -10.18 11.88 -1.65
N GLY A 179 -10.79 10.69 -1.62
CA GLY A 179 -11.09 9.88 -2.79
C GLY A 179 -9.96 8.96 -3.27
N CYS A 180 -8.92 8.75 -2.47
CA CYS A 180 -7.92 7.71 -2.73
C CYS A 180 -8.48 6.35 -2.30
N SER A 181 -8.49 5.38 -3.21
CA SER A 181 -8.84 4.01 -2.86
C SER A 181 -7.66 3.36 -2.15
N VAL A 182 -7.94 2.52 -1.14
CA VAL A 182 -6.89 1.86 -0.36
C VAL A 182 -7.17 0.38 -0.23
N VAL A 183 -6.13 -0.45 -0.41
CA VAL A 183 -6.16 -1.86 -0.02
C VAL A 183 -5.11 -2.07 1.07
N LEU A 184 -5.57 -2.40 2.27
CA LEU A 184 -4.76 -2.51 3.47
C LEU A 184 -4.74 -3.94 4.00
N VAL A 185 -3.55 -4.51 4.17
CA VAL A 185 -3.33 -5.75 4.92
C VAL A 185 -2.80 -5.39 6.31
N SER A 186 -3.41 -5.93 7.36
CA SER A 186 -2.87 -5.87 8.73
C SER A 186 -3.24 -7.11 9.52
N HIS A 187 -2.31 -7.55 10.38
CA HIS A 187 -2.53 -8.62 11.36
C HIS A 187 -2.82 -8.08 12.77
N ARG A 188 -2.69 -6.77 12.99
CA ARG A 188 -3.00 -6.15 14.28
C ARG A 188 -4.51 -6.01 14.44
N ARG A 189 -5.00 -6.51 15.59
CA ARG A 189 -6.44 -6.44 15.91
C ARG A 189 -6.93 -4.99 15.92
N GLY A 190 -8.07 -4.76 15.30
CA GLY A 190 -8.75 -3.47 15.31
C GLY A 190 -8.22 -2.43 14.31
N GLU A 191 -7.05 -2.63 13.68
CA GLU A 191 -6.52 -1.64 12.71
C GLU A 191 -7.40 -1.54 11.46
N LEU A 192 -7.79 -2.70 10.90
CA LEU A 192 -8.64 -2.71 9.70
C LEU A 192 -10.02 -2.11 10.00
N GLU A 193 -10.58 -2.42 11.15
CA GLU A 193 -11.89 -1.92 11.59
C GLU A 193 -11.92 -0.40 11.82
N GLN A 194 -10.77 0.20 12.16
CA GLN A 194 -10.65 1.64 12.35
C GLN A 194 -10.69 2.42 11.03
N VAL A 195 -10.26 1.80 9.93
CA VAL A 195 -9.98 2.48 8.67
C VAL A 195 -10.83 1.97 7.53
N CYS A 196 -11.03 0.64 7.43
CA CYS A 196 -11.62 0.02 6.25
C CYS A 196 -13.14 -0.02 6.32
N THR A 197 -13.77 0.18 5.16
CA THR A 197 -15.23 0.16 4.98
C THR A 197 -15.72 -1.11 4.29
N ARG A 198 -14.80 -1.99 3.90
CA ARG A 198 -15.09 -3.29 3.28
C ARG A 198 -13.96 -4.25 3.62
N PHE A 199 -14.29 -5.53 3.77
CA PHE A 199 -13.32 -6.55 4.13
C PHE A 199 -13.35 -7.70 3.14
N LEU A 200 -12.16 -8.14 2.73
CA LEU A 200 -11.93 -9.32 1.91
C LEU A 200 -11.15 -10.34 2.74
N THR A 201 -11.73 -11.49 3.01
CA THR A 201 -11.06 -12.58 3.69
C THR A 201 -10.50 -13.57 2.67
N LEU A 202 -9.18 -13.79 2.71
CA LEU A 202 -8.52 -14.79 1.88
C LEU A 202 -8.23 -16.06 2.69
N SER A 203 -8.55 -17.21 2.11
CA SER A 203 -8.20 -18.54 2.63
C SER A 203 -7.74 -19.44 1.50
N GLY A 204 -6.54 -20.04 1.64
CA GLY A 204 -5.97 -20.91 0.61
C GLY A 204 -5.86 -20.26 -0.78
N GLY A 205 -5.60 -18.96 -0.84
CA GLY A 205 -5.50 -18.19 -2.08
C GLY A 205 -6.82 -17.76 -2.71
N ARG A 206 -7.96 -18.04 -2.07
CA ARG A 206 -9.30 -17.70 -2.60
C ARG A 206 -10.01 -16.70 -1.69
N ALA A 207 -10.89 -15.92 -2.28
CA ALA A 207 -11.84 -15.15 -1.48
C ALA A 207 -12.79 -16.12 -0.77
N ALA A 208 -12.75 -16.12 0.57
CA ALA A 208 -13.62 -16.95 1.41
C ALA A 208 -14.87 -16.19 1.80
N GLU A 209 -14.74 -14.90 2.06
CA GLU A 209 -15.82 -14.03 2.51
C GLU A 209 -15.55 -12.58 2.11
N GLU A 210 -16.62 -11.86 1.79
CA GLU A 210 -16.58 -10.43 1.52
C GLU A 210 -17.66 -9.76 2.37
N GLU A 211 -17.24 -8.92 3.32
CA GLU A 211 -18.13 -8.20 4.22
C GLU A 211 -18.15 -6.70 3.89
N ARG A 212 -19.34 -6.12 3.90
CA ARG A 212 -19.54 -4.66 3.96
C ARG A 212 -20.24 -4.35 5.28
N PRO A 213 -19.66 -3.52 6.14
CA PRO A 213 -20.31 -3.12 7.39
C PRO A 213 -21.58 -2.29 7.16
#